data_f30c4f28a33d6c3712495ddd34aad13e
#
_entry.id   f30c4f28a33d6c3712495ddd34aad13e
#
_cell.length_a   1.000
_cell.length_b   1.000
_cell.length_c   1.000
_cell.angle_alpha   90.00
_cell.angle_beta   90.00
_cell.angle_gamma   90.00
#
_symmetry.space_group_name_H-M   'P 1'
#
loop_
_entity.id
_entity.type
_entity.pdbx_description
1 polymer ?
#
loop_
_entity_poly.entity_id
_entity_poly.type
_entity_poly.pdbx_seq_one_letter_code
_entity_poly.pdbx_strand_id
1 'polypeptide(L)'
;MYFEKTNGFPKDFLWGAASAAYQVEGAWDEDGKGVSVWDTFVRIPGKTFKATTGDKAVDHYHRYKEDVRLMAEMGLKTYRFSIAWTRIIPDGNGEINEKGLAFYSNLIDECLKYGIVPMVTVYHWDLPQALQDQYGGWENRRIVDDFVRYAKTLFENFGDRVKYWIIINEQNVFTGHGWLMASHPPGKAGDYKTFYQVNHHAFMAHAKSVLALKELWPDAKVGSSFAYGPSYAVTNKPEDAMAKYDYDDLQNFYWMDIYAYGRYPRAAVAYQLSRGIAPAMEEGDEEILKEAASKVDFMGVNYYQTTSVEYNPVDGVDGMGKMNTTGKKGTTEISGVAGMYRNPKNTNLPTTDWDWTIDPMGLRYACREITSRYDLPIVISENGLGAFDKVEEGQIHDPYRIAYLKEHVKELRKACDDGCRVLAYCTWSWSDVLSWLNGYQKRYGFVYIDREEDENSGTLNRIPKDSYYWYKTVIASNGAEGLDD
;
A
#
# COMPACT_ATOMS: atom_id res chain seq x y z
N MET A 1 24.95 17.64 9.23
CA MET A 1 26.03 18.43 8.53
C MET A 1 25.95 18.06 7.05
N TYR A 2 26.02 19.06 6.13
CA TYR A 2 25.76 18.83 4.69
C TYR A 2 26.80 17.97 3.98
N PHE A 3 27.95 17.70 4.58
CA PHE A 3 29.07 17.00 3.95
C PHE A 3 29.52 15.76 4.73
N GLU A 4 28.59 15.08 5.37
CA GLU A 4 28.87 13.77 5.95
C GLU A 4 28.67 12.68 4.91
N LYS A 5 29.64 11.76 4.82
CA LYS A 5 29.55 10.62 3.92
C LYS A 5 28.54 9.62 4.46
N THR A 6 27.49 9.36 3.69
CA THR A 6 26.59 8.23 3.93
C THR A 6 27.28 6.95 3.45
N ASN A 7 27.22 5.90 4.24
CA ASN A 7 27.78 4.58 3.89
C ASN A 7 26.67 3.52 3.99
N GLY A 8 25.95 3.34 2.91
CA GLY A 8 24.89 2.33 2.84
C GLY A 8 23.69 2.62 3.76
N PHE A 9 23.10 1.56 4.31
CA PHE A 9 21.94 1.69 5.18
C PHE A 9 22.29 2.22 6.58
N PRO A 10 21.44 3.08 7.20
CA PRO A 10 21.60 3.48 8.57
C PRO A 10 21.72 2.28 9.54
N LYS A 11 22.40 2.46 10.69
CA LYS A 11 22.57 1.38 11.67
C LYS A 11 21.25 0.94 12.30
N ASP A 12 20.30 1.85 12.40
CA ASP A 12 18.95 1.66 12.94
C ASP A 12 17.91 1.41 11.85
N PHE A 13 18.36 1.02 10.65
CA PHE A 13 17.49 0.75 9.51
C PHE A 13 16.52 -0.40 9.81
N LEU A 14 15.25 -0.19 9.55
CA LEU A 14 14.20 -1.15 9.84
C LEU A 14 13.94 -2.07 8.64
N TRP A 15 14.64 -3.20 8.61
CA TRP A 15 14.37 -4.29 7.67
C TRP A 15 13.08 -4.99 8.06
N GLY A 16 12.09 -5.00 7.17
CA GLY A 16 10.76 -5.48 7.47
C GLY A 16 10.09 -6.25 6.35
N ALA A 17 8.89 -6.67 6.67
CA ALA A 17 7.92 -7.19 5.72
C ALA A 17 6.52 -6.72 6.10
N ALA A 18 5.60 -6.77 5.14
CA ALA A 18 4.26 -6.24 5.29
C ALA A 18 3.16 -7.30 5.08
N SER A 19 1.98 -6.99 5.57
CA SER A 19 0.72 -7.68 5.24
C SER A 19 -0.47 -6.74 5.43
N ALA A 20 -1.66 -7.17 5.00
CA ALA A 20 -2.92 -6.48 5.25
C ALA A 20 -3.95 -7.44 5.84
N ALA A 21 -4.75 -6.95 6.78
CA ALA A 21 -5.70 -7.75 7.57
C ALA A 21 -6.57 -8.65 6.70
N TYR A 22 -7.32 -8.08 5.75
CA TYR A 22 -8.22 -8.84 4.89
C TYR A 22 -7.51 -9.95 4.08
N GLN A 23 -6.26 -9.71 3.67
CA GLN A 23 -5.51 -10.62 2.81
C GLN A 23 -4.87 -11.80 3.54
N VAL A 24 -4.73 -11.72 4.89
CA VAL A 24 -4.02 -12.74 5.68
C VAL A 24 -4.82 -13.34 6.82
N GLU A 25 -5.72 -12.59 7.46
CA GLU A 25 -6.30 -13.00 8.75
C GLU A 25 -7.25 -14.18 8.63
N GLY A 26 -8.21 -14.14 7.71
CA GLY A 26 -9.34 -15.05 7.73
C GLY A 26 -10.27 -14.78 8.92
N ALA A 27 -10.90 -15.81 9.47
CA ALA A 27 -11.82 -15.69 10.61
C ALA A 27 -12.86 -14.56 10.42
N TRP A 28 -13.44 -14.50 9.23
CA TRP A 28 -14.20 -13.36 8.72
C TRP A 28 -15.50 -13.08 9.50
N ASP A 29 -16.04 -14.10 10.18
CA ASP A 29 -17.27 -14.06 10.98
C ASP A 29 -17.04 -14.47 12.44
N GLU A 30 -15.78 -14.50 12.92
CA GLU A 30 -15.43 -14.93 14.27
C GLU A 30 -15.26 -13.73 15.21
N ASP A 31 -15.46 -14.00 16.51
CA ASP A 31 -15.23 -13.07 17.62
C ASP A 31 -15.90 -11.71 17.47
N GLY A 32 -17.05 -11.67 16.79
CA GLY A 32 -17.87 -10.47 16.61
C GLY A 32 -17.35 -9.51 15.52
N LYS A 33 -16.46 -9.96 14.64
CA LYS A 33 -16.06 -9.19 13.47
C LYS A 33 -17.28 -8.85 12.60
N GLY A 34 -17.41 -7.58 12.21
CA GLY A 34 -18.41 -7.16 11.23
C GLY A 34 -18.01 -7.46 9.78
N VAL A 35 -18.99 -7.35 8.88
CA VAL A 35 -18.79 -7.53 7.43
C VAL A 35 -18.10 -6.30 6.85
N SER A 36 -17.04 -6.48 6.09
CA SER A 36 -16.39 -5.44 5.32
C SER A 36 -16.94 -5.33 3.89
N VAL A 37 -16.66 -4.22 3.23
CA VAL A 37 -17.01 -4.05 1.79
C VAL A 37 -16.32 -5.09 0.91
N TRP A 38 -15.16 -5.63 1.31
CA TRP A 38 -14.49 -6.71 0.60
C TRP A 38 -15.19 -8.05 0.79
N ASP A 39 -15.68 -8.36 2.00
CA ASP A 39 -16.46 -9.58 2.25
C ASP A 39 -17.69 -9.65 1.33
N THR A 40 -18.33 -8.50 1.06
CA THR A 40 -19.48 -8.41 0.16
C THR A 40 -19.05 -8.45 -1.33
N PHE A 41 -18.01 -7.68 -1.69
CA PHE A 41 -17.61 -7.50 -3.08
C PHE A 41 -17.09 -8.77 -3.74
N VAL A 42 -16.32 -9.60 -3.04
CA VAL A 42 -15.78 -10.85 -3.56
C VAL A 42 -16.86 -11.88 -3.89
N ARG A 43 -18.05 -11.74 -3.29
CA ARG A 43 -19.22 -12.61 -3.54
C ARG A 43 -19.99 -12.24 -4.81
N ILE A 44 -19.65 -11.10 -5.43
CA ILE A 44 -20.23 -10.71 -6.73
C ILE A 44 -19.54 -11.55 -7.84
N PRO A 45 -20.29 -12.28 -8.66
CA PRO A 45 -19.70 -13.13 -9.70
C PRO A 45 -18.74 -12.36 -10.64
N GLY A 46 -17.56 -12.93 -10.85
CA GLY A 46 -16.56 -12.38 -11.77
C GLY A 46 -15.69 -11.24 -11.22
N LYS A 47 -15.84 -10.85 -9.94
CA LYS A 47 -15.02 -9.79 -9.33
C LYS A 47 -13.63 -10.26 -8.89
N THR A 48 -13.48 -11.53 -8.56
CA THR A 48 -12.19 -12.12 -8.16
C THR A 48 -11.88 -13.36 -9.00
N PHE A 49 -10.60 -13.66 -9.15
CA PHE A 49 -10.14 -14.85 -9.86
C PHE A 49 -10.71 -16.10 -9.19
N LYS A 50 -11.41 -16.94 -9.97
CA LYS A 50 -12.07 -18.17 -9.49
C LYS A 50 -12.97 -17.97 -8.25
N ALA A 51 -13.56 -16.78 -8.09
CA ALA A 51 -14.42 -16.43 -6.96
C ALA A 51 -13.74 -16.60 -5.58
N THR A 52 -12.42 -16.36 -5.51
CA THR A 52 -11.67 -16.43 -4.25
C THR A 52 -12.14 -15.40 -3.24
N THR A 53 -12.15 -15.80 -1.97
CA THR A 53 -12.57 -15.00 -0.83
C THR A 53 -11.43 -14.86 0.19
N GLY A 54 -11.57 -13.89 1.10
CA GLY A 54 -10.72 -13.74 2.27
C GLY A 54 -11.22 -14.48 3.52
N ASP A 55 -12.26 -15.31 3.39
CA ASP A 55 -12.97 -15.90 4.54
C ASP A 55 -12.03 -16.69 5.47
N LYS A 56 -11.13 -17.47 4.88
CA LYS A 56 -10.08 -18.19 5.59
C LYS A 56 -8.71 -17.53 5.42
N ALA A 57 -8.50 -16.82 4.32
CA ALA A 57 -7.24 -16.21 3.91
C ALA A 57 -6.07 -17.17 4.12
N VAL A 58 -5.06 -16.79 4.90
CA VAL A 58 -3.96 -17.68 5.30
C VAL A 58 -4.02 -18.05 6.78
N ASP A 59 -5.17 -17.78 7.42
CA ASP A 59 -5.45 -18.11 8.81
C ASP A 59 -4.47 -17.47 9.81
N HIS A 60 -4.02 -16.26 9.50
CA HIS A 60 -3.13 -15.50 10.39
C HIS A 60 -3.78 -15.19 11.74
N TYR A 61 -5.11 -15.02 11.77
CA TYR A 61 -5.87 -14.76 12.99
C TYR A 61 -5.59 -15.79 14.08
N HIS A 62 -5.60 -17.08 13.74
CA HIS A 62 -5.33 -18.16 14.69
C HIS A 62 -3.83 -18.49 14.81
N ARG A 63 -3.04 -18.22 13.77
CA ARG A 63 -1.64 -18.67 13.65
C ARG A 63 -0.61 -17.54 13.77
N TYR A 64 -1.01 -16.34 14.21
CA TYR A 64 -0.10 -15.19 14.30
C TYR A 64 1.14 -15.45 15.17
N LYS A 65 1.05 -16.26 16.22
CA LYS A 65 2.20 -16.61 17.06
C LYS A 65 3.25 -17.44 16.31
N GLU A 66 2.80 -18.37 15.48
CA GLU A 66 3.68 -19.13 14.58
C GLU A 66 4.33 -18.20 13.56
N ASP A 67 3.53 -17.34 12.95
CA ASP A 67 3.97 -16.40 11.94
C ASP A 67 5.00 -15.41 12.49
N VAL A 68 4.74 -14.79 13.65
CA VAL A 68 5.68 -13.86 14.30
C VAL A 68 6.96 -14.57 14.75
N ARG A 69 6.88 -15.82 15.20
CA ARG A 69 8.08 -16.62 15.51
C ARG A 69 8.94 -16.82 14.25
N LEU A 70 8.36 -17.17 13.12
CA LEU A 70 9.08 -17.30 11.84
C LEU A 70 9.68 -15.97 11.36
N MET A 71 8.97 -14.85 11.57
CA MET A 71 9.52 -13.51 11.31
C MET A 71 10.74 -13.22 12.18
N ALA A 72 10.70 -13.60 13.46
CA ALA A 72 11.81 -13.44 14.38
C ALA A 72 13.01 -14.31 14.00
N GLU A 73 12.77 -15.56 13.58
CA GLU A 73 13.80 -16.48 13.10
C GLU A 73 14.47 -15.97 11.81
N MET A 74 13.73 -15.27 10.96
CA MET A 74 14.25 -14.54 9.80
C MET A 74 15.09 -13.32 10.20
N GLY A 75 14.85 -12.76 11.38
CA GLY A 75 15.56 -11.60 11.91
C GLY A 75 14.89 -10.26 11.58
N LEU A 76 13.60 -10.25 11.21
CA LEU A 76 12.87 -9.00 10.91
C LEU A 76 13.00 -7.99 12.06
N LYS A 77 13.21 -6.72 11.70
CA LYS A 77 13.29 -5.59 12.63
C LYS A 77 11.96 -4.87 12.79
N THR A 78 11.11 -4.93 11.76
CA THR A 78 9.76 -4.37 11.79
C THR A 78 8.79 -5.29 11.04
N TYR A 79 7.55 -5.34 11.53
CA TYR A 79 6.43 -5.95 10.85
C TYR A 79 5.35 -4.89 10.63
N ARG A 80 5.07 -4.60 9.34
CA ARG A 80 3.97 -3.73 8.97
C ARG A 80 2.71 -4.56 8.75
N PHE A 81 1.65 -4.25 9.49
CA PHE A 81 0.34 -4.91 9.34
C PHE A 81 -0.78 -3.89 9.47
N SER A 82 -1.94 -4.20 8.91
CA SER A 82 -3.13 -3.37 9.10
C SER A 82 -4.04 -3.93 10.18
N ILE A 83 -4.87 -3.04 10.73
CA ILE A 83 -5.93 -3.40 11.67
C ILE A 83 -7.26 -3.34 10.93
N ALA A 84 -8.06 -4.40 11.01
CA ALA A 84 -9.38 -4.44 10.41
C ALA A 84 -10.37 -3.58 11.21
N TRP A 85 -10.89 -2.53 10.57
CA TRP A 85 -11.89 -1.66 11.21
C TRP A 85 -13.08 -2.47 11.73
N THR A 86 -13.54 -3.44 10.95
CA THR A 86 -14.66 -4.33 11.30
C THR A 86 -14.40 -5.27 12.47
N ARG A 87 -13.14 -5.48 12.89
CA ARG A 87 -12.85 -6.20 14.16
C ARG A 87 -12.94 -5.28 15.37
N ILE A 88 -12.64 -4.01 15.21
CA ILE A 88 -12.60 -3.01 16.30
C ILE A 88 -13.97 -2.42 16.54
N ILE A 89 -14.67 -1.99 15.49
CA ILE A 89 -16.02 -1.45 15.52
C ILE A 89 -16.81 -2.15 14.41
N PRO A 90 -17.52 -3.25 14.71
CA PRO A 90 -18.09 -4.15 13.71
C PRO A 90 -19.01 -3.50 12.68
N ASP A 91 -19.81 -2.54 13.09
CA ASP A 91 -20.70 -1.75 12.23
C ASP A 91 -20.09 -0.40 11.79
N GLY A 92 -18.86 -0.13 12.21
CA GLY A 92 -18.06 1.03 11.85
C GLY A 92 -18.21 2.25 12.77
N ASN A 93 -19.35 2.43 13.45
CA ASN A 93 -19.61 3.58 14.32
C ASN A 93 -20.41 3.26 15.60
N GLY A 94 -20.64 1.98 15.89
CA GLY A 94 -21.33 1.50 17.12
C GLY A 94 -20.37 1.19 18.26
N GLU A 95 -20.61 0.07 18.92
CA GLU A 95 -19.84 -0.36 20.08
C GLU A 95 -18.46 -0.90 19.70
N ILE A 96 -17.49 -0.71 20.59
CA ILE A 96 -16.14 -1.25 20.44
C ILE A 96 -16.16 -2.74 20.78
N ASN A 97 -15.54 -3.57 19.95
CA ASN A 97 -15.41 -5.00 20.15
C ASN A 97 -14.12 -5.32 20.91
N GLU A 98 -14.26 -5.64 22.18
CA GLU A 98 -13.14 -5.97 23.08
C GLU A 98 -12.31 -7.19 22.59
N LYS A 99 -12.92 -8.16 21.91
CA LYS A 99 -12.20 -9.31 21.36
C LYS A 99 -11.30 -8.90 20.20
N GLY A 100 -11.74 -7.95 19.36
CA GLY A 100 -10.94 -7.38 18.30
C GLY A 100 -9.74 -6.61 18.85
N LEU A 101 -9.95 -5.78 19.88
CA LEU A 101 -8.86 -5.09 20.58
C LEU A 101 -7.86 -6.08 21.17
N ALA A 102 -8.35 -7.14 21.84
CA ALA A 102 -7.50 -8.15 22.46
C ALA A 102 -6.65 -8.89 21.42
N PHE A 103 -7.19 -9.22 20.25
CA PHE A 103 -6.43 -9.87 19.17
C PHE A 103 -5.23 -9.01 18.75
N TYR A 104 -5.44 -7.74 18.41
CA TYR A 104 -4.34 -6.87 17.97
C TYR A 104 -3.39 -6.50 19.10
N SER A 105 -3.88 -6.37 20.34
CA SER A 105 -3.01 -6.21 21.51
C SER A 105 -2.04 -7.40 21.64
N ASN A 106 -2.56 -8.62 21.53
CA ASN A 106 -1.76 -9.84 21.57
C ASN A 106 -0.76 -9.96 20.42
N LEU A 107 -1.15 -9.54 19.20
CA LEU A 107 -0.25 -9.51 18.04
C LEU A 107 0.90 -8.52 18.24
N ILE A 108 0.59 -7.32 18.74
CA ILE A 108 1.58 -6.29 19.07
C ILE A 108 2.56 -6.80 20.13
N ASP A 109 2.04 -7.38 21.21
CA ASP A 109 2.84 -7.91 22.28
C ASP A 109 3.74 -9.09 21.83
N GLU A 110 3.22 -9.95 20.94
CA GLU A 110 4.02 -11.04 20.37
C GLU A 110 5.17 -10.49 19.49
N CYS A 111 4.94 -9.44 18.69
CA CYS A 111 6.01 -8.77 17.95
C CYS A 111 7.07 -8.20 18.90
N LEU A 112 6.65 -7.46 19.91
CA LEU A 112 7.55 -6.82 20.88
C LEU A 112 8.37 -7.84 21.69
N LYS A 113 7.79 -8.97 22.04
CA LYS A 113 8.46 -10.08 22.71
C LYS A 113 9.71 -10.55 21.96
N TYR A 114 9.69 -10.50 20.62
CA TYR A 114 10.83 -10.85 19.78
C TYR A 114 11.66 -9.63 19.32
N GLY A 115 11.38 -8.44 19.84
CA GLY A 115 12.06 -7.20 19.45
C GLY A 115 11.73 -6.71 18.04
N ILE A 116 10.61 -7.17 17.47
CA ILE A 116 10.10 -6.71 16.18
C ILE A 116 9.26 -5.46 16.43
N VAL A 117 9.62 -4.35 15.81
CA VAL A 117 8.89 -3.07 15.92
C VAL A 117 7.57 -3.16 15.15
N PRO A 118 6.40 -3.00 15.81
CA PRO A 118 5.13 -2.92 15.11
C PRO A 118 5.04 -1.61 14.29
N MET A 119 4.66 -1.71 13.02
CA MET A 119 4.30 -0.59 12.15
C MET A 119 2.85 -0.80 11.73
N VAL A 120 1.93 0.00 12.28
CA VAL A 120 0.51 -0.22 12.12
C VAL A 120 -0.09 0.64 11.02
N THR A 121 -0.78 -0.01 10.09
CA THR A 121 -1.64 0.65 9.09
C THR A 121 -3.06 0.68 9.62
N VAL A 122 -3.60 1.90 9.80
CA VAL A 122 -4.96 2.09 10.34
C VAL A 122 -6.01 1.62 9.36
N TYR A 123 -5.85 1.93 8.06
CA TYR A 123 -6.82 1.57 7.03
C TYR A 123 -6.15 0.97 5.79
N HIS A 124 -6.54 -0.27 5.47
CA HIS A 124 -6.11 -0.98 4.27
C HIS A 124 -7.32 -1.56 3.53
N TRP A 125 -8.28 -0.67 3.20
CA TRP A 125 -9.41 -0.81 2.27
C TRP A 125 -10.63 -1.56 2.79
N ASP A 126 -10.63 -2.02 4.02
CA ASP A 126 -11.66 -2.86 4.63
C ASP A 126 -12.73 -2.06 5.40
N LEU A 127 -13.34 -1.08 4.71
CA LEU A 127 -14.47 -0.30 5.23
C LEU A 127 -15.59 -1.22 5.73
N PRO A 128 -16.18 -0.98 6.89
CA PRO A 128 -17.39 -1.67 7.33
C PRO A 128 -18.53 -1.52 6.32
N GLN A 129 -19.10 -2.64 5.87
CA GLN A 129 -20.23 -2.66 4.93
C GLN A 129 -21.41 -1.84 5.45
N ALA A 130 -21.64 -1.86 6.76
CA ALA A 130 -22.71 -1.09 7.39
C ALA A 130 -22.62 0.41 7.12
N LEU A 131 -21.40 0.99 7.09
CA LEU A 131 -21.22 2.42 6.75
C LEU A 131 -21.49 2.70 5.27
N GLN A 132 -21.12 1.74 4.40
CA GLN A 132 -21.45 1.82 2.98
C GLN A 132 -22.98 1.79 2.78
N ASP A 133 -23.70 0.93 3.50
CA ASP A 133 -25.16 0.77 3.39
C ASP A 133 -25.91 1.94 4.03
N GLN A 134 -25.43 2.49 5.15
CA GLN A 134 -26.09 3.56 5.88
C GLN A 134 -26.06 4.90 5.14
N TYR A 135 -24.93 5.27 4.53
CA TYR A 135 -24.76 6.60 3.95
C TYR A 135 -23.77 6.66 2.74
N GLY A 136 -23.36 5.53 2.19
CA GLY A 136 -22.47 5.48 1.04
C GLY A 136 -20.98 5.53 1.41
N GLY A 137 -20.60 5.31 2.66
CA GLY A 137 -19.22 5.25 3.10
C GLY A 137 -18.41 6.49 2.74
N TRP A 138 -17.33 6.32 2.01
CA TRP A 138 -16.42 7.42 1.61
C TRP A 138 -17.07 8.52 0.77
N GLU A 139 -18.24 8.30 0.18
CA GLU A 139 -18.96 9.33 -0.59
C GLU A 139 -19.59 10.40 0.28
N ASN A 140 -19.77 10.12 1.55
CA ASN A 140 -20.40 11.05 2.50
C ASN A 140 -19.34 11.59 3.48
N ARG A 141 -19.41 12.90 3.74
CA ARG A 141 -18.51 13.60 4.69
C ARG A 141 -18.51 12.99 6.09
N ARG A 142 -19.61 12.39 6.51
CA ARG A 142 -19.75 11.74 7.81
C ARG A 142 -18.69 10.67 8.07
N ILE A 143 -18.16 10.02 7.01
CA ILE A 143 -17.08 9.02 7.12
C ILE A 143 -15.85 9.57 7.82
N VAL A 144 -15.58 10.86 7.71
CA VAL A 144 -14.41 11.51 8.32
C VAL A 144 -14.45 11.36 9.85
N ASP A 145 -15.58 11.64 10.45
CA ASP A 145 -15.72 11.57 11.91
C ASP A 145 -15.77 10.12 12.42
N ASP A 146 -16.45 9.23 11.69
CA ASP A 146 -16.47 7.79 12.00
C ASP A 146 -15.05 7.18 11.89
N PHE A 147 -14.28 7.57 10.87
CA PHE A 147 -12.89 7.13 10.70
C PHE A 147 -11.98 7.65 11.81
N VAL A 148 -12.09 8.94 12.16
CA VAL A 148 -11.28 9.54 13.24
C VAL A 148 -11.59 8.88 14.57
N ARG A 149 -12.85 8.56 14.85
CA ARG A 149 -13.24 7.81 16.06
C ARG A 149 -12.58 6.43 16.09
N TYR A 150 -12.62 5.70 14.98
CA TYR A 150 -11.91 4.42 14.84
C TYR A 150 -10.41 4.57 15.07
N ALA A 151 -9.76 5.52 14.40
CA ALA A 151 -8.33 5.77 14.53
C ALA A 151 -7.94 6.12 15.98
N LYS A 152 -8.72 7.01 16.67
CA LYS A 152 -8.51 7.34 18.08
C LYS A 152 -8.61 6.13 18.97
N THR A 153 -9.59 5.23 18.73
CA THR A 153 -9.70 3.97 19.47
C THR A 153 -8.41 3.15 19.39
N LEU A 154 -7.78 3.09 18.22
CA LEU A 154 -6.48 2.40 18.07
C LEU A 154 -5.36 3.12 18.81
N PHE A 155 -5.29 4.45 18.71
CA PHE A 155 -4.24 5.24 19.34
C PHE A 155 -4.30 5.17 20.86
N GLU A 156 -5.49 5.18 21.44
CA GLU A 156 -5.74 5.06 22.88
C GLU A 156 -5.36 3.68 23.42
N ASN A 157 -5.59 2.61 22.63
CA ASN A 157 -5.36 1.23 23.09
C ASN A 157 -3.95 0.71 22.76
N PHE A 158 -3.26 1.25 21.76
CA PHE A 158 -1.99 0.70 21.28
C PHE A 158 -0.85 1.72 21.19
N GLY A 159 -1.11 3.02 21.35
CA GLY A 159 -0.11 4.07 21.16
C GLY A 159 1.04 4.02 22.16
N ASP A 160 0.85 3.39 23.32
CA ASP A 160 1.90 3.14 24.30
C ASP A 160 2.99 2.18 23.79
N ARG A 161 2.66 1.29 22.84
CA ARG A 161 3.51 0.22 22.29
C ARG A 161 3.85 0.40 20.81
N VAL A 162 3.02 1.09 20.04
CA VAL A 162 3.21 1.32 18.61
C VAL A 162 3.79 2.71 18.36
N LYS A 163 4.98 2.75 17.77
CA LYS A 163 5.67 4.01 17.44
C LYS A 163 5.44 4.49 16.02
N TYR A 164 5.17 3.61 15.07
CA TYR A 164 5.02 3.92 13.65
C TYR A 164 3.60 3.66 13.17
N TRP A 165 2.97 4.71 12.63
CA TRP A 165 1.60 4.67 12.17
C TRP A 165 1.48 5.11 10.71
N ILE A 166 0.80 4.30 9.91
CA ILE A 166 0.40 4.61 8.55
C ILE A 166 -1.12 4.77 8.56
N ILE A 167 -1.61 6.00 8.33
CA ILE A 167 -3.05 6.26 8.49
C ILE A 167 -3.83 5.58 7.37
N ILE A 168 -3.48 5.83 6.11
CA ILE A 168 -4.17 5.26 4.95
C ILE A 168 -3.15 4.58 4.05
N ASN A 169 -3.44 3.35 3.64
CA ASN A 169 -2.70 2.67 2.59
C ASN A 169 -3.27 3.01 1.22
N GLU A 170 -2.42 3.50 0.31
CA GLU A 170 -2.68 3.67 -1.12
C GLU A 170 -4.04 4.29 -1.42
N GLN A 171 -4.25 5.50 -0.93
CA GLN A 171 -5.50 6.23 -1.21
C GLN A 171 -5.77 6.34 -2.71
N ASN A 172 -4.74 6.54 -3.52
CA ASN A 172 -4.84 6.60 -4.98
C ASN A 172 -5.37 5.29 -5.59
N VAL A 173 -5.01 4.15 -5.02
CA VAL A 173 -5.43 2.83 -5.53
C VAL A 173 -6.88 2.56 -5.17
N PHE A 174 -7.25 2.57 -3.88
CA PHE A 174 -8.61 2.20 -3.53
C PHE A 174 -9.65 3.16 -4.11
N THR A 175 -9.34 4.46 -4.21
CA THR A 175 -10.26 5.44 -4.82
C THR A 175 -10.34 5.29 -6.34
N GLY A 176 -9.20 5.13 -7.02
CA GLY A 176 -9.15 4.92 -8.47
C GLY A 176 -9.86 3.63 -8.90
N HIS A 177 -9.58 2.55 -8.20
CA HIS A 177 -10.19 1.25 -8.48
C HIS A 177 -11.67 1.18 -8.08
N GLY A 178 -12.07 1.90 -7.03
CA GLY A 178 -13.44 1.90 -6.53
C GLY A 178 -14.41 2.74 -7.34
N TRP A 179 -13.96 3.92 -7.86
CA TRP A 179 -14.85 4.88 -8.52
C TRP A 179 -14.56 5.13 -10.01
N LEU A 180 -13.36 4.76 -10.49
CA LEU A 180 -13.03 4.92 -11.92
C LEU A 180 -12.98 3.60 -12.68
N MET A 181 -12.48 2.50 -12.04
CA MET A 181 -12.25 1.22 -12.71
C MET A 181 -13.29 0.14 -12.37
N ALA A 182 -14.13 0.32 -11.36
CA ALA A 182 -15.08 -0.67 -10.85
C ALA A 182 -14.47 -2.03 -10.42
N SER A 183 -13.17 -2.06 -10.19
CA SER A 183 -12.43 -3.27 -9.87
C SER A 183 -12.29 -3.52 -8.36
N HIS A 184 -12.57 -2.52 -7.54
CA HIS A 184 -12.63 -2.61 -6.07
C HIS A 184 -13.98 -2.08 -5.56
N PRO A 185 -14.36 -2.36 -4.30
CA PRO A 185 -15.54 -1.73 -3.71
C PRO A 185 -15.47 -0.21 -3.79
N PRO A 186 -16.58 0.50 -4.02
CA PRO A 186 -17.95 0.01 -4.22
C PRO A 186 -18.27 -0.45 -5.65
N GLY A 187 -17.32 -0.44 -6.57
CA GLY A 187 -17.49 -0.99 -7.92
C GLY A 187 -18.12 -0.03 -8.92
N LYS A 188 -17.84 1.27 -8.80
CA LYS A 188 -18.27 2.31 -9.74
C LYS A 188 -17.22 2.55 -10.83
N ALA A 189 -17.65 2.98 -12.00
CA ALA A 189 -16.78 3.28 -13.14
C ALA A 189 -16.97 4.69 -13.66
N GLY A 190 -15.87 5.41 -13.95
CA GLY A 190 -15.86 6.70 -14.63
C GLY A 190 -16.50 7.87 -13.88
N ASP A 191 -16.76 7.72 -12.58
CA ASP A 191 -17.39 8.77 -11.77
C ASP A 191 -16.31 9.71 -11.17
N TYR A 192 -15.72 10.54 -12.03
CA TYR A 192 -14.65 11.46 -11.64
C TYR A 192 -15.07 12.48 -10.58
N LYS A 193 -16.32 12.95 -10.59
CA LYS A 193 -16.79 13.93 -9.60
C LYS A 193 -16.81 13.31 -8.21
N THR A 194 -17.41 12.13 -8.06
CA THR A 194 -17.42 11.40 -6.80
C THR A 194 -16.02 10.95 -6.40
N PHE A 195 -15.18 10.53 -7.35
CA PHE A 195 -13.79 10.18 -7.10
C PHE A 195 -13.00 11.30 -6.40
N TYR A 196 -13.07 12.53 -6.89
CA TYR A 196 -12.38 13.65 -6.24
C TYR A 196 -13.00 14.03 -4.90
N GLN A 197 -14.32 13.90 -4.74
CA GLN A 197 -14.98 14.12 -3.46
C GLN A 197 -14.56 13.07 -2.41
N VAL A 198 -14.52 11.81 -2.79
CA VAL A 198 -14.03 10.71 -1.93
C VAL A 198 -12.58 10.92 -1.51
N ASN A 199 -11.73 11.35 -2.44
CA ASN A 199 -10.34 11.69 -2.12
C ASN A 199 -10.25 12.82 -1.10
N HIS A 200 -11.09 13.86 -1.23
CA HIS A 200 -11.12 14.94 -0.26
C HIS A 200 -11.55 14.46 1.14
N HIS A 201 -12.58 13.62 1.23
CA HIS A 201 -12.99 13.03 2.52
C HIS A 201 -11.88 12.18 3.14
N ALA A 202 -11.16 11.38 2.33
CA ALA A 202 -10.04 10.57 2.80
C ALA A 202 -8.86 11.44 3.26
N PHE A 203 -8.55 12.55 2.58
CA PHE A 203 -7.56 13.52 3.04
C PHE A 203 -7.94 14.14 4.38
N MET A 204 -9.21 14.49 4.58
CA MET A 204 -9.68 15.03 5.84
C MET A 204 -9.64 14.00 6.97
N ALA A 205 -10.00 12.75 6.68
CA ALA A 205 -9.89 11.64 7.63
C ALA A 205 -8.42 11.42 8.03
N HIS A 206 -7.50 11.41 7.07
CA HIS A 206 -6.06 11.36 7.31
C HIS A 206 -5.59 12.52 8.20
N ALA A 207 -5.90 13.76 7.79
CA ALA A 207 -5.43 14.96 8.48
C ALA A 207 -5.89 15.01 9.95
N LYS A 208 -7.18 14.83 10.19
CA LYS A 208 -7.74 14.81 11.55
C LYS A 208 -7.16 13.65 12.38
N SER A 209 -6.88 12.50 11.79
CA SER A 209 -6.25 11.36 12.49
C SER A 209 -4.79 11.64 12.84
N VAL A 210 -4.02 12.30 11.96
CA VAL A 210 -2.65 12.76 12.27
C VAL A 210 -2.67 13.70 13.47
N LEU A 211 -3.58 14.67 13.49
CA LEU A 211 -3.70 15.61 14.60
C LEU A 211 -4.06 14.92 15.91
N ALA A 212 -5.04 14.00 15.85
CA ALA A 212 -5.47 13.23 17.03
C ALA A 212 -4.35 12.31 17.57
N LEU A 213 -3.56 11.69 16.70
CA LEU A 213 -2.41 10.89 17.13
C LEU A 213 -1.36 11.77 17.84
N LYS A 214 -1.04 12.91 17.23
CA LYS A 214 -0.02 13.82 17.80
C LYS A 214 -0.46 14.50 19.10
N GLU A 215 -1.75 14.67 19.30
CA GLU A 215 -2.31 15.14 20.59
C GLU A 215 -2.11 14.08 21.69
N LEU A 216 -2.41 12.81 21.39
CA LEU A 216 -2.30 11.70 22.36
C LEU A 216 -0.83 11.26 22.56
N TRP A 217 -0.09 11.14 21.48
CA TRP A 217 1.27 10.59 21.43
C TRP A 217 2.19 11.48 20.59
N PRO A 218 2.71 12.60 21.11
CA PRO A 218 3.51 13.57 20.34
C PRO A 218 4.74 12.97 19.66
N ASP A 219 5.36 11.95 20.28
CA ASP A 219 6.58 11.30 19.79
C ASP A 219 6.31 10.18 18.77
N ALA A 220 5.06 9.77 18.58
CA ALA A 220 4.70 8.77 17.58
C ALA A 220 5.04 9.28 16.17
N LYS A 221 5.54 8.38 15.32
CA LYS A 221 5.88 8.66 13.93
C LYS A 221 4.69 8.33 13.02
N VAL A 222 4.29 9.29 12.19
CA VAL A 222 3.08 9.15 11.38
C VAL A 222 3.30 9.58 9.92
N GLY A 223 2.67 8.85 9.02
CA GLY A 223 2.57 9.14 7.59
C GLY A 223 1.42 8.39 6.96
N SER A 224 1.35 8.40 5.64
CA SER A 224 0.50 7.50 4.84
C SER A 224 1.32 6.85 3.75
N SER A 225 0.87 5.69 3.27
CA SER A 225 1.52 5.00 2.17
C SER A 225 0.84 5.34 0.86
N PHE A 226 1.65 5.55 -0.15
CA PHE A 226 1.22 5.90 -1.49
C PHE A 226 1.79 4.89 -2.50
N ALA A 227 0.93 4.37 -3.41
CA ALA A 227 1.40 3.57 -4.55
C ALA A 227 2.08 4.50 -5.56
N TYR A 228 3.39 4.56 -5.51
CA TYR A 228 4.18 5.47 -6.33
C TYR A 228 4.90 4.75 -7.45
N GLY A 229 4.46 5.02 -8.68
CA GLY A 229 5.14 4.60 -9.90
C GLY A 229 5.75 5.81 -10.61
N PRO A 230 7.06 6.07 -10.48
CA PRO A 230 7.72 7.13 -11.22
C PRO A 230 7.43 7.03 -12.72
N SER A 231 7.26 8.17 -13.36
CA SER A 231 6.93 8.23 -14.77
C SER A 231 8.14 8.60 -15.64
N TYR A 232 8.20 8.04 -16.85
CA TYR A 232 9.20 8.38 -17.86
C TYR A 232 8.52 8.87 -19.13
N ALA A 233 8.94 10.02 -19.65
CA ALA A 233 8.52 10.44 -20.99
C ALA A 233 9.06 9.44 -22.03
N VAL A 234 8.21 9.02 -22.97
CA VAL A 234 8.60 8.03 -24.01
C VAL A 234 9.69 8.57 -24.91
N THR A 235 9.62 9.88 -25.21
CA THR A 235 10.64 10.57 -26.02
C THR A 235 11.03 11.91 -25.36
N ASN A 236 12.05 12.55 -25.95
CA ASN A 236 12.45 13.90 -25.57
C ASN A 236 11.68 15.01 -26.31
N LYS A 237 10.58 14.70 -26.96
CA LYS A 237 9.69 15.71 -27.54
C LYS A 237 9.05 16.56 -26.44
N PRO A 238 8.91 17.88 -26.64
CA PRO A 238 8.28 18.77 -25.67
C PRO A 238 6.88 18.31 -25.25
N GLU A 239 6.09 17.75 -26.18
CA GLU A 239 4.74 17.25 -25.92
C GLU A 239 4.75 16.07 -24.96
N ASP A 240 5.68 15.12 -25.11
CA ASP A 240 5.83 13.97 -24.20
C ASP A 240 6.35 14.41 -22.83
N ALA A 241 7.24 15.41 -22.79
CA ALA A 241 7.71 15.98 -21.53
C ALA A 241 6.57 16.68 -20.76
N MET A 242 5.70 17.42 -21.45
CA MET A 242 4.51 18.02 -20.85
C MET A 242 3.49 16.98 -20.42
N ALA A 243 3.25 15.96 -21.24
CA ALA A 243 2.38 14.83 -20.88
C ALA A 243 2.83 14.13 -19.58
N LYS A 244 4.15 13.99 -19.38
CA LYS A 244 4.71 13.48 -18.12
C LYS A 244 4.40 14.40 -16.93
N TYR A 245 4.54 15.73 -17.09
CA TYR A 245 4.18 16.68 -16.03
C TYR A 245 2.68 16.58 -15.67
N ASP A 246 1.80 16.54 -16.67
CA ASP A 246 0.37 16.39 -16.47
C ASP A 246 0.03 15.08 -15.75
N TYR A 247 0.68 13.99 -16.16
CA TYR A 247 0.52 12.68 -15.50
C TYR A 247 0.94 12.75 -14.03
N ASP A 248 2.12 13.27 -13.76
CA ASP A 248 2.65 13.32 -12.40
C ASP A 248 1.80 14.20 -11.48
N ASP A 249 1.35 15.37 -11.96
CA ASP A 249 0.50 16.27 -11.19
C ASP A 249 -0.88 15.66 -10.89
N LEU A 250 -1.42 14.79 -11.77
CA LEU A 250 -2.75 14.20 -11.62
C LEU A 250 -2.73 12.80 -11.01
N GLN A 251 -1.66 12.02 -11.20
CA GLN A 251 -1.60 10.61 -10.79
C GLN A 251 -0.62 10.32 -9.65
N ASN A 252 0.34 11.22 -9.39
CA ASN A 252 1.33 11.07 -8.34
C ASN A 252 1.22 12.21 -7.31
N PHE A 253 1.50 13.45 -7.70
CA PHE A 253 1.63 14.57 -6.79
C PHE A 253 0.30 15.06 -6.23
N TYR A 254 -0.84 14.73 -6.87
CA TYR A 254 -2.16 15.07 -6.35
C TYR A 254 -2.35 14.62 -4.89
N TRP A 255 -1.91 13.41 -4.54
CA TRP A 255 -1.99 12.88 -3.19
C TRP A 255 -0.79 13.28 -2.33
N MET A 256 0.41 13.17 -2.88
CA MET A 256 1.65 13.39 -2.13
C MET A 256 1.79 14.84 -1.67
N ASP A 257 1.40 15.84 -2.48
CA ASP A 257 1.43 17.24 -2.09
C ASP A 257 0.47 17.53 -0.93
N ILE A 258 -0.67 16.86 -0.87
CA ILE A 258 -1.60 17.03 0.25
C ILE A 258 -1.03 16.43 1.52
N TYR A 259 -0.45 15.23 1.45
CA TYR A 259 0.18 14.62 2.63
C TYR A 259 1.37 15.43 3.16
N ALA A 260 2.20 15.98 2.26
CA ALA A 260 3.43 16.67 2.63
C ALA A 260 3.27 18.19 2.85
N TYR A 261 2.34 18.84 2.15
CA TYR A 261 2.18 20.30 2.18
C TYR A 261 0.79 20.76 2.62
N GLY A 262 -0.19 19.86 2.69
CA GLY A 262 -1.57 20.20 3.01
C GLY A 262 -2.26 21.06 1.96
N ARG A 263 -1.86 20.93 0.69
CA ARG A 263 -2.42 21.74 -0.40
C ARG A 263 -2.54 20.96 -1.69
N TYR A 264 -3.57 21.25 -2.46
CA TYR A 264 -3.76 20.68 -3.79
C TYR A 264 -2.75 21.26 -4.80
N PRO A 265 -2.17 20.43 -5.70
CA PRO A 265 -1.36 20.92 -6.82
C PRO A 265 -2.19 21.86 -7.72
N ARG A 266 -1.60 22.98 -8.13
CA ARG A 266 -2.35 24.00 -8.92
C ARG A 266 -2.85 23.47 -10.25
N ALA A 267 -2.07 22.63 -10.93
CA ALA A 267 -2.47 22.03 -12.21
C ALA A 267 -3.68 21.09 -12.02
N ALA A 268 -3.68 20.29 -10.96
CA ALA A 268 -4.82 19.42 -10.63
C ALA A 268 -6.09 20.23 -10.31
N VAL A 269 -5.97 21.33 -9.56
CA VAL A 269 -7.11 22.24 -9.30
C VAL A 269 -7.64 22.84 -10.60
N ALA A 270 -6.77 23.36 -11.47
CA ALA A 270 -7.16 23.91 -12.76
C ALA A 270 -7.89 22.87 -13.64
N TYR A 271 -7.35 21.65 -13.68
CA TYR A 271 -7.96 20.53 -14.40
C TYR A 271 -9.37 20.21 -13.85
N GLN A 272 -9.52 20.10 -12.54
CA GLN A 272 -10.80 19.80 -11.89
C GLN A 272 -11.84 20.89 -12.11
N LEU A 273 -11.44 22.16 -11.99
CA LEU A 273 -12.34 23.31 -12.22
C LEU A 273 -12.79 23.37 -13.67
N SER A 274 -11.89 23.19 -14.65
CA SER A 274 -12.22 23.22 -16.07
C SER A 274 -13.22 22.15 -16.49
N ARG A 275 -13.31 21.06 -15.74
CA ARG A 275 -14.23 19.92 -15.99
C ARG A 275 -15.44 19.89 -15.05
N GLY A 276 -15.53 20.80 -14.09
CA GLY A 276 -16.62 20.82 -13.11
C GLY A 276 -16.63 19.62 -12.16
N ILE A 277 -15.47 19.04 -11.89
CA ILE A 277 -15.29 17.83 -11.05
C ILE A 277 -14.51 18.11 -9.75
N ALA A 278 -14.25 19.37 -9.41
CA ALA A 278 -13.60 19.75 -8.17
C ALA A 278 -14.44 19.30 -6.95
N PRO A 279 -13.81 18.82 -5.88
CA PRO A 279 -14.51 18.45 -4.65
C PRO A 279 -15.12 19.68 -3.97
N ALA A 280 -16.24 19.49 -3.27
CA ALA A 280 -16.76 20.46 -2.33
C ALA A 280 -15.91 20.42 -1.04
N MET A 281 -15.52 21.59 -0.57
CA MET A 281 -14.78 21.76 0.68
C MET A 281 -15.63 22.52 1.70
N GLU A 282 -15.40 22.26 2.98
CA GLU A 282 -16.00 23.02 4.08
C GLU A 282 -15.02 24.09 4.58
N GLU A 283 -15.56 25.11 5.26
CA GLU A 283 -14.74 26.14 5.92
C GLU A 283 -13.80 25.49 6.93
N GLY A 284 -12.51 25.85 6.88
CA GLY A 284 -11.48 25.30 7.76
C GLY A 284 -10.76 24.04 7.25
N ASP A 285 -11.20 23.41 6.14
CA ASP A 285 -10.57 22.22 5.60
C ASP A 285 -9.10 22.46 5.20
N GLU A 286 -8.80 23.59 4.55
CA GLU A 286 -7.45 23.94 4.14
C GLU A 286 -6.50 24.10 5.34
N GLU A 287 -6.97 24.72 6.40
CA GLU A 287 -6.19 24.93 7.62
C GLU A 287 -5.87 23.59 8.30
N ILE A 288 -6.84 22.69 8.40
CA ILE A 288 -6.67 21.34 8.95
C ILE A 288 -5.66 20.53 8.13
N LEU A 289 -5.76 20.58 6.80
CA LEU A 289 -4.80 19.89 5.92
C LEU A 289 -3.38 20.41 6.11
N LYS A 290 -3.18 21.74 6.16
CA LYS A 290 -1.88 22.38 6.36
C LYS A 290 -1.30 22.07 7.74
N GLU A 291 -2.12 22.12 8.79
CA GLU A 291 -1.69 21.79 10.13
C GLU A 291 -1.23 20.35 10.24
N ALA A 292 -2.01 19.39 9.72
CA ALA A 292 -1.68 17.98 9.72
C ALA A 292 -0.39 17.69 8.93
N ALA A 293 -0.23 18.27 7.74
CA ALA A 293 0.97 18.12 6.92
C ALA A 293 2.25 18.56 7.66
N SER A 294 2.16 19.61 8.48
CA SER A 294 3.30 20.07 9.31
C SER A 294 3.72 19.07 10.39
N LYS A 295 2.91 18.06 10.67
CA LYS A 295 3.12 17.06 11.74
C LYS A 295 3.43 15.66 11.18
N VAL A 296 3.41 15.48 9.87
CA VAL A 296 3.80 14.22 9.23
C VAL A 296 5.31 13.99 9.37
N ASP A 297 5.72 12.80 9.76
CA ASP A 297 7.13 12.46 10.01
C ASP A 297 7.82 11.79 8.82
N PHE A 298 7.06 11.11 7.95
CA PHE A 298 7.60 10.39 6.80
C PHE A 298 6.58 10.23 5.67
N MET A 299 7.09 9.98 4.46
CA MET A 299 6.30 9.53 3.32
C MET A 299 6.44 8.01 3.18
N GLY A 300 5.32 7.28 3.26
CA GLY A 300 5.28 5.86 2.93
C GLY A 300 5.19 5.66 1.41
N VAL A 301 5.97 4.74 0.90
CA VAL A 301 6.05 4.43 -0.53
C VAL A 301 5.85 2.94 -0.76
N ASN A 302 4.84 2.60 -1.53
CA ASN A 302 4.64 1.28 -2.11
C ASN A 302 5.15 1.33 -3.55
N TYR A 303 6.26 0.65 -3.81
CA TYR A 303 6.90 0.67 -5.11
C TYR A 303 6.87 -0.72 -5.76
N TYR A 304 6.30 -0.81 -6.96
CA TYR A 304 6.23 -2.06 -7.72
C TYR A 304 6.67 -1.91 -9.17
N GLN A 305 6.47 -0.73 -9.76
CA GLN A 305 6.71 -0.51 -11.19
C GLN A 305 6.88 0.97 -11.52
N THR A 306 7.35 1.24 -12.72
CA THR A 306 7.38 2.57 -13.34
C THR A 306 6.39 2.65 -14.49
N THR A 307 6.05 3.86 -14.90
CA THR A 307 5.06 4.13 -15.95
C THR A 307 5.70 4.90 -17.10
N SER A 308 5.44 4.50 -18.35
CA SER A 308 5.78 5.31 -19.53
C SER A 308 4.64 6.26 -19.83
N VAL A 309 4.97 7.48 -20.25
CA VAL A 309 4.01 8.55 -20.57
C VAL A 309 4.36 9.21 -21.88
N GLU A 310 3.39 9.36 -22.74
CA GLU A 310 3.49 10.14 -23.97
C GLU A 310 2.26 11.02 -24.18
N TYR A 311 2.38 12.01 -25.07
CA TYR A 311 1.26 12.86 -25.44
C TYR A 311 0.12 12.02 -26.04
N ASN A 312 -1.09 12.35 -25.65
CA ASN A 312 -2.32 11.71 -26.10
C ASN A 312 -3.18 12.71 -26.87
N PRO A 313 -3.45 12.50 -28.16
CA PRO A 313 -4.30 13.40 -28.95
C PRO A 313 -5.70 13.55 -28.37
N VAL A 314 -6.43 14.60 -28.77
CA VAL A 314 -7.80 14.87 -28.30
C VAL A 314 -8.83 13.81 -28.71
N ASP A 315 -8.53 13.04 -29.73
CA ASP A 315 -9.29 11.88 -30.23
C ASP A 315 -8.66 10.53 -29.80
N GLY A 316 -7.71 10.58 -28.86
CA GLY A 316 -6.97 9.43 -28.36
C GLY A 316 -7.72 8.66 -27.28
N VAL A 317 -6.97 7.87 -26.50
CA VAL A 317 -7.50 7.05 -25.39
C VAL A 317 -8.05 7.96 -24.29
N ASP A 318 -9.28 7.71 -23.85
CA ASP A 318 -9.88 8.41 -22.71
C ASP A 318 -10.49 7.41 -21.73
N GLY A 319 -9.86 7.26 -20.58
CA GLY A 319 -10.28 6.37 -19.49
C GLY A 319 -9.20 5.45 -18.95
N MET A 320 -9.60 4.67 -17.99
CA MET A 320 -8.74 3.69 -17.31
C MET A 320 -8.74 2.37 -18.10
N GLY A 321 -7.55 1.92 -18.52
CA GLY A 321 -7.37 0.64 -19.17
C GLY A 321 -7.69 -0.54 -18.24
N LYS A 322 -7.74 -1.75 -18.80
CA LYS A 322 -7.90 -2.96 -18.00
C LYS A 322 -6.57 -3.44 -17.43
N MET A 323 -6.62 -3.92 -16.20
CA MET A 323 -5.49 -4.58 -15.56
C MET A 323 -5.48 -6.08 -15.88
N ASN A 324 -4.27 -6.63 -15.93
CA ASN A 324 -4.06 -8.07 -15.98
C ASN A 324 -4.33 -8.69 -14.60
N THR A 325 -5.41 -9.45 -14.47
CA THR A 325 -5.81 -10.15 -13.23
C THR A 325 -5.54 -11.64 -13.26
N THR A 326 -5.05 -12.17 -14.39
CA THR A 326 -4.89 -13.62 -14.62
C THR A 326 -3.45 -14.12 -14.66
N GLY A 327 -2.47 -13.19 -14.74
CA GLY A 327 -1.07 -13.53 -14.96
C GLY A 327 -0.73 -13.89 -16.40
N LYS A 328 -1.63 -13.61 -17.36
CA LYS A 328 -1.35 -13.79 -18.79
C LYS A 328 -0.73 -12.51 -19.34
N LYS A 329 0.58 -12.54 -19.61
CA LYS A 329 1.32 -11.40 -20.17
C LYS A 329 0.65 -10.78 -21.41
N GLY A 330 0.67 -9.44 -21.48
CA GLY A 330 0.19 -8.68 -22.63
C GLY A 330 -1.32 -8.42 -22.60
N THR A 331 -2.00 -8.64 -21.48
CA THR A 331 -3.44 -8.40 -21.35
C THR A 331 -3.81 -7.08 -20.70
N THR A 332 -2.82 -6.32 -20.17
CA THR A 332 -3.02 -4.95 -19.68
C THR A 332 -3.28 -4.01 -20.84
N GLU A 333 -4.35 -3.21 -20.75
CA GLU A 333 -4.71 -2.19 -21.74
C GLU A 333 -4.16 -0.82 -21.36
N ILE A 334 -3.94 0.03 -22.36
CA ILE A 334 -3.45 1.41 -22.19
C ILE A 334 -4.54 2.26 -21.55
N SER A 335 -4.16 3.06 -20.55
CA SER A 335 -4.96 4.13 -19.96
C SER A 335 -4.52 5.51 -20.49
N GLY A 336 -5.39 6.52 -20.38
CA GLY A 336 -5.04 7.87 -20.76
C GLY A 336 -6.15 8.89 -20.49
N VAL A 337 -5.77 10.16 -20.63
CA VAL A 337 -6.67 11.31 -20.65
C VAL A 337 -6.52 11.99 -22.00
N ALA A 338 -7.59 12.01 -22.77
CA ALA A 338 -7.58 12.58 -24.12
C ALA A 338 -7.16 14.06 -24.11
N GLY A 339 -6.26 14.42 -25.03
CA GLY A 339 -5.67 15.75 -25.12
C GLY A 339 -4.54 16.04 -24.12
N MET A 340 -4.15 15.08 -23.28
CA MET A 340 -3.11 15.25 -22.25
C MET A 340 -2.04 14.14 -22.33
N TYR A 341 -2.32 12.97 -21.77
CA TYR A 341 -1.34 11.88 -21.70
C TYR A 341 -1.98 10.51 -21.89
N ARG A 342 -1.17 9.53 -22.26
CA ARG A 342 -1.48 8.10 -22.20
C ARG A 342 -0.27 7.29 -21.73
N ASN A 343 -0.52 6.06 -21.29
CA ASN A 343 0.47 5.19 -20.69
C ASN A 343 0.79 4.00 -21.60
N PRO A 344 1.68 4.14 -22.60
CA PRO A 344 2.09 3.03 -23.44
C PRO A 344 3.00 2.08 -22.66
N LYS A 345 3.06 0.83 -23.12
CA LYS A 345 3.97 -0.17 -22.56
C LYS A 345 5.43 0.24 -22.73
N ASN A 346 6.21 0.17 -21.65
CA ASN A 346 7.66 0.36 -21.75
C ASN A 346 8.33 -0.88 -22.35
N THR A 347 8.86 -0.75 -23.55
CA THR A 347 9.54 -1.84 -24.27
C THR A 347 11.02 -2.01 -23.88
N ASN A 348 11.57 -1.08 -23.09
CA ASN A 348 12.96 -1.11 -22.64
C ASN A 348 13.15 -1.89 -21.32
N LEU A 349 12.05 -2.25 -20.65
CA LEU A 349 12.08 -2.93 -19.36
C LEU A 349 11.40 -4.31 -19.44
N PRO A 350 11.92 -5.31 -18.72
CA PRO A 350 11.21 -6.57 -18.53
C PRO A 350 9.95 -6.36 -17.71
N THR A 351 9.01 -7.30 -17.82
CA THR A 351 7.75 -7.27 -17.07
C THR A 351 7.53 -8.57 -16.32
N THR A 352 6.79 -8.48 -15.23
CA THR A 352 6.21 -9.65 -14.53
C THR A 352 5.15 -10.33 -15.39
N ASP A 353 4.63 -11.48 -14.93
CA ASP A 353 3.50 -12.15 -15.59
C ASP A 353 2.21 -11.31 -15.56
N TRP A 354 2.12 -10.34 -14.66
CA TRP A 354 1.02 -9.37 -14.56
C TRP A 354 1.27 -8.04 -15.27
N ASP A 355 2.23 -8.01 -16.21
CA ASP A 355 2.60 -6.84 -17.03
C ASP A 355 3.20 -5.65 -16.24
N TRP A 356 3.57 -5.82 -14.99
CA TRP A 356 4.24 -4.77 -14.22
C TRP A 356 5.71 -4.69 -14.64
N THR A 357 6.21 -3.49 -14.90
CA THR A 357 7.62 -3.29 -15.23
C THR A 357 8.52 -3.67 -14.07
N ILE A 358 9.61 -4.37 -14.35
CA ILE A 358 10.66 -4.66 -13.37
C ILE A 358 11.75 -3.59 -13.55
N ASP A 359 11.78 -2.64 -12.63
CA ASP A 359 12.66 -1.47 -12.69
C ASP A 359 13.28 -1.14 -11.33
N PRO A 360 14.40 -1.76 -10.97
CA PRO A 360 15.09 -1.45 -9.72
C PRO A 360 15.55 0.01 -9.63
N MET A 361 16.01 0.60 -10.74
CA MET A 361 16.45 2.00 -10.78
C MET A 361 15.30 2.97 -10.52
N GLY A 362 14.07 2.60 -10.89
CA GLY A 362 12.88 3.37 -10.59
C GLY A 362 12.65 3.56 -9.08
N LEU A 363 13.03 2.60 -8.24
CA LEU A 363 12.97 2.75 -6.79
C LEU A 363 13.93 3.85 -6.29
N ARG A 364 15.17 3.88 -6.81
CA ARG A 364 16.13 4.95 -6.50
C ARG A 364 15.64 6.30 -7.00
N TYR A 365 15.08 6.33 -8.22
CA TYR A 365 14.47 7.52 -8.80
C TYR A 365 13.35 8.06 -7.89
N ALA A 366 12.43 7.18 -7.46
CA ALA A 366 11.34 7.54 -6.55
C ALA A 366 11.86 8.17 -5.25
N CYS A 367 12.85 7.55 -4.60
CA CYS A 367 13.43 8.08 -3.38
C CYS A 367 14.05 9.47 -3.58
N ARG A 368 14.78 9.68 -4.67
CA ARG A 368 15.40 10.97 -4.99
C ARG A 368 14.38 12.06 -5.31
N GLU A 369 13.35 11.73 -6.07
CA GLU A 369 12.29 12.67 -6.42
C GLU A 369 11.51 13.12 -5.18
N ILE A 370 11.13 12.18 -4.31
CA ILE A 370 10.47 12.47 -3.04
C ILE A 370 11.36 13.32 -2.14
N THR A 371 12.63 12.97 -2.01
CA THR A 371 13.59 13.76 -1.21
C THR A 371 13.74 15.18 -1.76
N SER A 372 13.86 15.34 -3.07
CA SER A 372 13.98 16.66 -3.70
C SER A 372 12.73 17.52 -3.54
N ARG A 373 11.53 16.92 -3.61
CA ARG A 373 10.27 17.64 -3.59
C ARG A 373 9.79 17.96 -2.18
N TYR A 374 9.93 17.02 -1.24
CA TYR A 374 9.29 17.08 0.07
C TYR A 374 10.25 17.18 1.26
N ASP A 375 11.50 16.79 1.10
CA ASP A 375 12.50 16.69 2.17
C ASP A 375 12.00 15.91 3.41
N LEU A 376 11.11 14.94 3.20
CA LEU A 376 10.63 14.04 4.25
C LEU A 376 11.43 12.73 4.27
N PRO A 377 11.63 12.12 5.45
CA PRO A 377 12.06 10.73 5.53
C PRO A 377 11.13 9.80 4.76
N ILE A 378 11.67 8.71 4.24
CA ILE A 378 10.95 7.74 3.42
C ILE A 378 10.87 6.41 4.17
N VAL A 379 9.69 5.79 4.14
CA VAL A 379 9.47 4.39 4.50
C VAL A 379 9.06 3.67 3.22
N ILE A 380 9.90 2.75 2.72
CA ILE A 380 9.42 1.81 1.69
C ILE A 380 8.50 0.84 2.39
N SER A 381 7.22 1.12 2.33
CA SER A 381 6.19 0.39 3.04
C SER A 381 5.74 -0.88 2.31
N GLU A 382 5.99 -0.95 0.99
CA GLU A 382 5.85 -2.17 0.20
C GLU A 382 6.80 -2.15 -1.01
N ASN A 383 7.40 -3.32 -1.28
CA ASN A 383 8.07 -3.65 -2.54
C ASN A 383 8.11 -5.17 -2.67
N GLY A 384 7.78 -5.73 -3.83
CA GLY A 384 7.79 -7.18 -4.00
C GLY A 384 7.41 -7.64 -5.38
N LEU A 385 7.64 -8.93 -5.62
CA LEU A 385 7.36 -9.63 -6.87
C LEU A 385 6.22 -10.62 -6.66
N GLY A 386 5.10 -10.40 -7.33
CA GLY A 386 4.07 -11.43 -7.48
C GLY A 386 4.46 -12.41 -8.59
N ALA A 387 4.51 -13.70 -8.28
CA ALA A 387 4.91 -14.75 -9.19
C ALA A 387 4.11 -16.04 -8.95
N PHE A 388 4.20 -16.99 -9.90
CA PHE A 388 3.75 -18.36 -9.70
C PHE A 388 4.87 -19.15 -9.03
N ASP A 389 4.63 -19.62 -7.82
CA ASP A 389 5.59 -20.46 -7.10
C ASP A 389 5.23 -21.95 -7.30
N LYS A 390 6.24 -22.82 -7.29
CA LYS A 390 6.07 -24.26 -7.39
C LYS A 390 6.67 -24.97 -6.18
N VAL A 391 5.96 -25.95 -5.67
CA VAL A 391 6.50 -26.85 -4.64
C VAL A 391 7.25 -27.97 -5.35
N GLU A 392 8.54 -28.13 -5.06
CA GLU A 392 9.43 -29.15 -5.57
C GLU A 392 10.03 -29.92 -4.39
N GLU A 393 9.66 -31.19 -4.23
CA GLU A 393 10.10 -32.06 -3.11
C GLU A 393 9.87 -31.42 -1.71
N GLY A 394 8.78 -30.67 -1.56
CA GLY A 394 8.43 -30.00 -0.28
C GLY A 394 9.15 -28.67 -0.04
N GLN A 395 9.90 -28.16 -0.99
CA GLN A 395 10.61 -26.88 -0.95
C GLN A 395 10.09 -25.95 -2.05
N ILE A 396 10.39 -24.65 -1.91
CA ILE A 396 10.08 -23.63 -2.93
C ILE A 396 11.37 -22.91 -3.29
N HIS A 397 11.82 -23.15 -4.52
CA HIS A 397 12.97 -22.48 -5.12
C HIS A 397 12.50 -21.25 -5.88
N ASP A 398 12.78 -20.05 -5.35
CA ASP A 398 12.33 -18.78 -5.92
C ASP A 398 13.48 -17.80 -6.26
N PRO A 399 14.49 -18.24 -7.06
CA PRO A 399 15.62 -17.40 -7.42
C PRO A 399 15.22 -16.13 -8.17
N TYR A 400 14.08 -16.13 -8.86
CA TYR A 400 13.50 -14.95 -9.53
C TYR A 400 13.07 -13.88 -8.53
N ARG A 401 12.56 -14.26 -7.35
CA ARG A 401 12.22 -13.31 -6.27
C ARG A 401 13.46 -12.75 -5.62
N ILE A 402 14.46 -13.61 -5.38
CA ILE A 402 15.77 -13.17 -4.87
C ILE A 402 16.40 -12.17 -5.83
N ALA A 403 16.45 -12.47 -7.15
CA ALA A 403 17.00 -11.57 -8.14
C ALA A 403 16.28 -10.22 -8.17
N TYR A 404 14.93 -10.23 -8.12
CA TYR A 404 14.13 -9.00 -8.09
C TYR A 404 14.46 -8.15 -6.85
N LEU A 405 14.37 -8.74 -5.66
CA LEU A 405 14.58 -8.02 -4.39
C LEU A 405 16.03 -7.55 -4.27
N LYS A 406 17.00 -8.37 -4.65
CA LYS A 406 18.42 -8.05 -4.62
C LYS A 406 18.73 -6.77 -5.40
N GLU A 407 18.25 -6.66 -6.64
CA GLU A 407 18.49 -5.48 -7.46
C GLU A 407 17.78 -4.23 -6.91
N HIS A 408 16.56 -4.37 -6.38
CA HIS A 408 15.85 -3.26 -5.73
C HIS A 408 16.56 -2.78 -4.47
N VAL A 409 17.05 -3.69 -3.63
CA VAL A 409 17.80 -3.34 -2.40
C VAL A 409 19.15 -2.69 -2.75
N LYS A 410 19.83 -3.13 -3.81
CA LYS A 410 21.04 -2.44 -4.33
C LYS A 410 20.77 -0.99 -4.70
N GLU A 411 19.68 -0.73 -5.43
CA GLU A 411 19.30 0.63 -5.81
C GLU A 411 18.81 1.46 -4.61
N LEU A 412 18.15 0.84 -3.63
CA LEU A 412 17.78 1.51 -2.39
C LEU A 412 19.02 1.92 -1.57
N ARG A 413 20.06 1.07 -1.52
CA ARG A 413 21.35 1.41 -0.91
C ARG A 413 21.97 2.63 -1.56
N LYS A 414 21.96 2.66 -2.91
CA LYS A 414 22.45 3.83 -3.66
C LYS A 414 21.61 5.09 -3.39
N ALA A 415 20.29 4.94 -3.20
CA ALA A 415 19.46 6.08 -2.80
C ALA A 415 19.86 6.65 -1.44
N CYS A 416 20.19 5.79 -0.46
CA CYS A 416 20.76 6.24 0.81
C CYS A 416 22.11 6.97 0.60
N ASP A 417 22.99 6.44 -0.25
CA ASP A 417 24.26 7.07 -0.60
C ASP A 417 24.09 8.40 -1.37
N ASP A 418 22.99 8.56 -2.10
CA ASP A 418 22.58 9.84 -2.73
C ASP A 418 22.02 10.87 -1.71
N GLY A 419 21.90 10.50 -0.44
CA GLY A 419 21.43 11.39 0.64
C GLY A 419 19.94 11.26 0.96
N CYS A 420 19.21 10.29 0.40
CA CYS A 420 17.82 10.03 0.76
C CYS A 420 17.74 9.46 2.19
N ARG A 421 16.85 10.01 3.01
CA ARG A 421 16.63 9.56 4.39
C ARG A 421 15.63 8.40 4.38
N VAL A 422 16.07 7.16 4.12
CA VAL A 422 15.22 5.98 4.15
C VAL A 422 15.29 5.32 5.53
N LEU A 423 14.13 5.18 6.20
CA LEU A 423 14.03 4.65 7.56
C LEU A 423 13.78 3.14 7.60
N ALA A 424 13.04 2.63 6.63
CA ALA A 424 12.61 1.25 6.60
C ALA A 424 12.42 0.73 5.18
N TYR A 425 12.56 -0.58 5.03
CA TYR A 425 12.19 -1.31 3.83
C TYR A 425 11.35 -2.52 4.22
N CYS A 426 10.06 -2.49 3.89
CA CYS A 426 9.13 -3.58 4.10
C CYS A 426 8.83 -4.24 2.76
N THR A 427 9.09 -5.54 2.67
CA THR A 427 8.71 -6.29 1.48
C THR A 427 7.20 -6.59 1.46
N TRP A 428 6.59 -6.63 0.30
CA TRP A 428 5.29 -7.22 0.11
C TRP A 428 5.47 -8.61 -0.49
N SER A 429 5.23 -9.62 0.30
CA SER A 429 4.72 -9.66 1.66
C SER A 429 5.56 -10.63 2.52
N TRP A 430 5.31 -10.67 3.83
CA TRP A 430 5.96 -11.59 4.74
C TRP A 430 5.66 -13.06 4.37
N SER A 431 4.39 -13.41 4.16
CA SER A 431 3.93 -14.72 3.67
C SER A 431 3.14 -14.55 2.37
N ASP A 432 2.82 -15.62 1.70
CA ASP A 432 1.80 -15.58 0.65
C ASP A 432 0.48 -15.07 1.22
N VAL A 433 -0.27 -14.35 0.40
CA VAL A 433 -1.49 -13.63 0.78
C VAL A 433 -2.55 -13.79 -0.29
N LEU A 434 -3.80 -13.46 0.04
CA LEU A 434 -4.82 -13.22 -0.98
C LEU A 434 -4.45 -11.98 -1.79
N SER A 435 -4.14 -12.14 -3.07
CA SER A 435 -3.81 -11.03 -3.96
C SER A 435 -5.07 -10.40 -4.55
N TRP A 436 -5.86 -9.72 -3.73
CA TRP A 436 -7.10 -9.00 -4.09
C TRP A 436 -7.90 -9.68 -5.21
N LEU A 437 -7.68 -9.22 -6.48
CA LEU A 437 -8.39 -9.71 -7.66
C LEU A 437 -7.75 -10.96 -8.29
N ASN A 438 -6.50 -11.28 -7.94
CA ASN A 438 -5.70 -12.32 -8.61
C ASN A 438 -5.74 -13.68 -7.89
N GLY A 439 -6.42 -13.77 -6.76
CA GLY A 439 -6.49 -14.97 -5.95
C GLY A 439 -5.17 -15.34 -5.25
N TYR A 440 -5.01 -16.62 -4.91
CA TYR A 440 -3.82 -17.11 -4.22
C TYR A 440 -2.71 -17.56 -5.18
N GLN A 441 -2.96 -17.63 -6.48
CA GLN A 441 -1.95 -17.98 -7.48
C GLN A 441 -0.82 -16.95 -7.61
N LYS A 442 -1.10 -15.67 -7.33
CA LYS A 442 -0.12 -14.59 -7.36
C LYS A 442 0.55 -14.47 -6.00
N ARG A 443 1.68 -15.12 -5.86
CA ARG A 443 2.40 -15.27 -4.58
C ARG A 443 3.50 -14.25 -4.44
N TYR A 444 3.60 -13.65 -3.26
CA TYR A 444 4.56 -12.57 -2.97
C TYR A 444 5.49 -12.88 -1.81
N GLY A 445 5.10 -13.80 -0.92
CA GLY A 445 5.72 -13.99 0.37
C GLY A 445 7.08 -14.65 0.35
N PHE A 446 7.82 -14.47 1.42
CA PHE A 446 8.99 -15.27 1.78
C PHE A 446 8.62 -16.66 2.31
N VAL A 447 7.41 -16.80 2.80
CA VAL A 447 6.86 -18.05 3.30
C VAL A 447 5.70 -18.46 2.41
N TYR A 448 5.83 -19.63 1.81
CA TYR A 448 4.75 -20.26 1.05
C TYR A 448 3.69 -20.74 2.02
N ILE A 449 2.44 -20.47 1.67
CA ILE A 449 1.27 -21.03 2.37
C ILE A 449 0.70 -22.14 1.52
N ASP A 450 0.61 -23.35 2.08
CA ASP A 450 0.05 -24.51 1.40
C ASP A 450 -1.46 -24.35 1.24
N ARG A 451 -1.83 -23.61 0.21
CA ARG A 451 -3.19 -23.26 -0.16
C ARG A 451 -3.29 -22.94 -1.65
N GLU A 452 -4.39 -23.35 -2.26
CA GLU A 452 -4.79 -22.94 -3.60
C GLU A 452 -6.04 -22.04 -3.56
N GLU A 453 -6.70 -21.86 -4.71
CA GLU A 453 -7.87 -20.98 -4.84
C GLU A 453 -9.12 -21.51 -4.10
N ASP A 454 -9.29 -22.83 -4.01
CA ASP A 454 -10.32 -23.45 -3.17
C ASP A 454 -9.96 -23.28 -1.70
N GLU A 455 -10.82 -22.67 -0.91
CA GLU A 455 -10.62 -22.41 0.50
C GLU A 455 -10.46 -23.68 1.37
N ASN A 456 -10.90 -24.83 0.85
CA ASN A 456 -10.73 -26.13 1.49
C ASN A 456 -9.47 -26.87 1.01
N SER A 457 -8.69 -26.27 0.09
CA SER A 457 -7.43 -26.85 -0.39
C SER A 457 -6.28 -26.61 0.58
N GLY A 458 -5.32 -27.56 0.57
CA GLY A 458 -4.09 -27.44 1.31
C GLY A 458 -4.24 -27.56 2.84
N THR A 459 -3.10 -27.45 3.50
CA THR A 459 -2.96 -27.62 4.96
C THR A 459 -2.77 -26.29 5.68
N LEU A 460 -2.58 -25.19 4.94
CA LEU A 460 -2.13 -23.88 5.43
C LEU A 460 -0.76 -23.94 6.13
N ASN A 461 0.04 -24.96 5.88
CA ASN A 461 1.39 -25.05 6.42
C ASN A 461 2.27 -23.91 5.87
N ARG A 462 3.16 -23.44 6.73
CA ARG A 462 4.13 -22.38 6.44
C ARG A 462 5.44 -23.04 5.99
N ILE A 463 5.83 -22.81 4.74
CA ILE A 463 7.07 -23.36 4.17
C ILE A 463 7.97 -22.19 3.77
N PRO A 464 9.08 -21.94 4.50
CA PRO A 464 10.05 -20.91 4.12
C PRO A 464 10.63 -21.22 2.73
N LYS A 465 10.66 -20.19 1.85
CA LYS A 465 11.23 -20.24 0.51
C LYS A 465 12.72 -19.95 0.53
N ASP A 466 13.44 -20.15 -0.57
CA ASP A 466 14.85 -19.78 -0.65
C ASP A 466 15.08 -18.29 -0.37
N SER A 467 14.16 -17.42 -0.82
CA SER A 467 14.19 -15.99 -0.55
C SER A 467 14.10 -15.64 0.94
N TYR A 468 13.49 -16.48 1.77
CA TYR A 468 13.47 -16.31 3.22
C TYR A 468 14.88 -16.35 3.82
N TYR A 469 15.68 -17.34 3.43
CA TYR A 469 17.04 -17.50 3.92
C TYR A 469 18.00 -16.45 3.35
N TRP A 470 17.81 -16.08 2.09
CA TRP A 470 18.53 -14.99 1.48
C TRP A 470 18.28 -13.66 2.23
N TYR A 471 17.01 -13.32 2.49
CA TYR A 471 16.67 -12.05 3.16
C TYR A 471 17.17 -12.04 4.62
N LYS A 472 17.17 -13.19 5.29
CA LYS A 472 17.81 -13.35 6.61
C LYS A 472 19.27 -12.91 6.60
N THR A 473 20.03 -13.27 5.57
CA THR A 473 21.44 -12.85 5.40
C THR A 473 21.55 -11.34 5.21
N VAL A 474 20.70 -10.76 4.35
CA VAL A 474 20.65 -9.31 4.12
C VAL A 474 20.38 -8.55 5.43
N ILE A 475 19.37 -8.99 6.19
CA ILE A 475 19.03 -8.37 7.48
C ILE A 475 20.19 -8.47 8.49
N ALA A 476 20.77 -9.64 8.65
CA ALA A 476 21.84 -9.91 9.62
C ALA A 476 23.08 -9.04 9.38
N SER A 477 23.39 -8.77 8.12
CA SER A 477 24.52 -7.96 7.69
C SER A 477 24.21 -6.47 7.50
N ASN A 478 22.96 -6.04 7.75
CA ASN A 478 22.48 -4.69 7.40
C ASN A 478 22.75 -4.34 5.92
N GLY A 479 22.54 -5.30 5.01
CA GLY A 479 22.75 -5.13 3.58
C GLY A 479 24.20 -5.16 3.11
N ALA A 480 25.14 -5.60 3.96
CA ALA A 480 26.53 -5.77 3.55
C ALA A 480 26.78 -7.08 2.78
N GLU A 481 25.99 -8.12 3.08
CA GLU A 481 26.06 -9.42 2.42
C GLU A 481 24.74 -9.73 1.70
N GLY A 482 24.77 -10.68 0.76
CA GLY A 482 23.62 -11.13 -0.01
C GLY A 482 23.25 -10.22 -1.19
N LEU A 483 23.96 -9.10 -1.38
CA LEU A 483 23.73 -8.17 -2.49
C LEU A 483 24.80 -8.28 -3.61
N ASP A 484 25.95 -8.84 -3.33
CA ASP A 484 26.97 -9.08 -4.34
C ASP A 484 26.72 -10.41 -5.09
N ASP A 485 27.29 -10.56 -6.29
CA ASP A 485 27.12 -11.74 -7.14
C ASP A 485 28.01 -12.91 -6.69
#